data_78a2dbcf0a99f9c4abd01259599acb8a
#
_entry.id   78a2dbcf0a99f9c4abd01259599acb8a
#
_cell.length_a   1.000
_cell.length_b   1.000
_cell.length_c   1.000
_cell.angle_alpha   90.00
_cell.angle_beta   90.00
_cell.angle_gamma   90.00
#
_symmetry.space_group_name_H-M   'P 1'
#
loop_
_entity.id
_entity.type
_entity.pdbx_description
1 polymer ?
#
loop_
_entity_poly.entity_id
_entity_poly.type
_entity_poly.pdbx_seq_one_letter_code
_entity_poly.pdbx_strand_id
1 'polypeptide(L)'
;FSSGTPDATAYRRFMKMFYDRSQTQGNPPRYLLLFGDGIFDNRGLCSEVKNISLNNMLLTFQSQESLIEFSSYSYSFATDDYFGFLDDASGTNLSTDKMRIGVGRFPVRTVTEATQMVDKVISYMNGASGSWKNNMTFVADDGSNADSYTTRHAEQAEVLAQYIETNCPAILTN
;
A
#
# COMPACT_ATOMS: atom_id res chain seq x y z
N PHE A 1 -17.87 -4.72 14.55
CA PHE A 1 -17.58 -4.69 13.11
C PHE A 1 -17.53 -6.11 12.52
N SER A 2 -16.99 -7.10 13.24
CA SER A 2 -16.86 -8.49 12.77
C SER A 2 -17.27 -9.53 13.82
N SER A 3 -17.87 -9.13 14.93
CA SER A 3 -18.24 -10.01 16.05
C SER A 3 -17.10 -10.86 16.60
N GLY A 4 -15.87 -10.32 16.55
CA GLY A 4 -14.66 -10.99 17.02
C GLY A 4 -14.00 -11.94 16.00
N THR A 5 -14.58 -12.11 14.82
CA THR A 5 -13.95 -12.89 13.75
C THR A 5 -12.90 -12.05 13.01
N PRO A 6 -11.70 -12.58 12.74
CA PRO A 6 -10.73 -11.90 11.89
C PRO A 6 -11.31 -11.62 10.50
N ASP A 7 -11.50 -10.35 10.18
CA ASP A 7 -12.12 -9.90 8.92
C ASP A 7 -11.50 -8.57 8.50
N ALA A 8 -10.84 -8.56 7.34
CA ALA A 8 -10.25 -7.35 6.76
C ALA A 8 -11.30 -6.25 6.53
N THR A 9 -12.54 -6.62 6.21
CA THR A 9 -13.64 -5.67 6.03
C THR A 9 -13.97 -4.90 7.33
N ALA A 10 -13.65 -5.48 8.50
CA ALA A 10 -13.84 -4.78 9.77
C ALA A 10 -12.96 -3.53 9.88
N TYR A 11 -11.73 -3.56 9.35
CA TYR A 11 -10.85 -2.38 9.33
C TYR A 11 -11.45 -1.28 8.44
N ARG A 12 -11.92 -1.65 7.25
CA ARG A 12 -12.60 -0.71 6.35
C ARG A 12 -13.85 -0.12 7.01
N ARG A 13 -14.71 -0.96 7.61
CA ARG A 13 -15.93 -0.50 8.31
C ARG A 13 -15.63 0.43 9.47
N PHE A 14 -14.56 0.15 10.20
CA PHE A 14 -14.10 1.03 11.28
C PHE A 14 -13.72 2.41 10.74
N MET A 15 -12.92 2.48 9.69
CA MET A 15 -12.53 3.74 9.06
C MET A 15 -13.74 4.46 8.44
N LYS A 16 -14.62 3.70 7.78
CA LYS A 16 -15.87 4.26 7.21
C LYS A 16 -16.75 4.90 8.26
N MET A 17 -16.88 4.32 9.44
CA MET A 17 -17.63 4.91 10.54
C MET A 17 -17.14 6.32 10.91
N PHE A 18 -15.83 6.53 10.96
CA PHE A 18 -15.26 7.86 11.21
C PHE A 18 -15.45 8.80 10.03
N TYR A 19 -15.27 8.29 8.82
CA TYR A 19 -15.47 9.04 7.59
C TYR A 19 -16.92 9.55 7.49
N ASP A 20 -17.91 8.69 7.67
CA ASP A 20 -19.32 9.04 7.60
C ASP A 20 -19.73 10.07 8.69
N ARG A 21 -19.27 9.87 9.91
CA ARG A 21 -19.52 10.84 11.00
C ARG A 21 -18.91 12.21 10.70
N SER A 22 -17.76 12.25 10.06
CA SER A 22 -17.08 13.50 9.74
C SER A 22 -17.80 14.32 8.67
N GLN A 23 -18.68 13.72 7.85
CA GLN A 23 -19.47 14.45 6.87
C GLN A 23 -20.40 15.48 7.54
N THR A 24 -20.80 15.23 8.79
CA THR A 24 -21.65 16.14 9.57
C THR A 24 -20.89 16.96 10.59
N GLN A 25 -19.74 16.48 11.06
CA GLN A 25 -18.97 17.08 12.16
C GLN A 25 -17.72 17.84 11.72
N GLY A 26 -17.31 17.69 10.44
CA GLY A 26 -16.00 18.13 9.97
C GLY A 26 -14.86 17.21 10.45
N ASN A 27 -13.65 17.47 10.01
CA ASN A 27 -12.45 16.68 10.35
C ASN A 27 -12.50 15.20 9.92
N PRO A 28 -12.62 14.91 8.62
CA PRO A 28 -12.53 13.55 8.12
C PRO A 28 -11.15 12.96 8.39
N PRO A 29 -11.05 11.64 8.63
CA PRO A 29 -9.76 10.96 8.66
C PRO A 29 -9.05 11.18 7.32
N ARG A 30 -7.75 11.43 7.37
CA ARG A 30 -6.93 11.64 6.16
C ARG A 30 -6.04 10.45 5.87
N TYR A 31 -5.66 9.73 6.91
CA TYR A 31 -4.69 8.65 6.82
C TYR A 31 -5.10 7.47 7.69
N LEU A 32 -4.74 6.28 7.25
CA LEU A 32 -4.74 5.04 8.02
C LEU A 32 -3.32 4.47 8.01
N LEU A 33 -2.75 4.26 9.18
CA LEU A 33 -1.52 3.51 9.32
C LEU A 33 -1.84 2.11 9.83
N LEU A 34 -1.50 1.11 9.04
CA LEU A 34 -1.50 -0.29 9.43
C LEU A 34 -0.13 -0.61 10.05
N PHE A 35 -0.08 -0.65 11.39
CA PHE A 35 1.18 -0.89 12.08
C PHE A 35 1.32 -2.37 12.43
N GLY A 36 1.83 -3.14 11.48
CA GLY A 36 2.02 -4.58 11.50
C GLY A 36 2.18 -5.13 10.09
N ASP A 37 2.91 -6.22 9.96
CA ASP A 37 3.10 -6.89 8.68
C ASP A 37 1.79 -7.56 8.21
N GLY A 38 1.69 -7.78 6.91
CA GLY A 38 0.57 -8.47 6.28
C GLY A 38 1.00 -9.80 5.67
N ILE A 39 0.03 -10.66 5.44
CA ILE A 39 0.26 -11.95 4.80
C ILE A 39 -0.89 -12.25 3.84
N PHE A 40 -0.57 -12.87 2.71
CA PHE A 40 -1.59 -13.23 1.71
C PHE A 40 -2.55 -14.32 2.22
N ASP A 41 -2.06 -15.26 3.04
CA ASP A 41 -2.86 -16.31 3.64
C ASP A 41 -3.16 -16.01 5.12
N ASN A 42 -4.14 -15.17 5.36
CA ASN A 42 -4.60 -14.80 6.69
C ASN A 42 -5.15 -15.99 7.51
N ARG A 43 -5.37 -17.15 6.89
CA ARG A 43 -5.89 -18.35 7.54
C ARG A 43 -4.84 -19.41 7.83
N GLY A 44 -3.63 -19.27 7.28
CA GLY A 44 -2.54 -20.23 7.47
C GLY A 44 -2.78 -21.59 6.83
N LEU A 45 -3.45 -21.62 5.68
CA LEU A 45 -3.81 -22.86 4.99
C LEU A 45 -2.67 -23.36 4.08
N CYS A 46 -1.87 -22.43 3.57
CA CYS A 46 -0.76 -22.73 2.67
C CYS A 46 0.44 -23.31 3.43
N SER A 47 1.17 -24.22 2.81
CA SER A 47 2.38 -24.84 3.38
C SER A 47 3.47 -23.81 3.67
N GLU A 48 3.57 -22.80 2.84
CA GLU A 48 4.57 -21.73 2.89
C GLU A 48 4.46 -20.88 4.16
N VAL A 49 3.27 -20.80 4.74
CA VAL A 49 3.02 -19.94 5.91
C VAL A 49 2.87 -20.70 7.23
N LYS A 50 2.97 -22.04 7.21
CA LYS A 50 2.79 -22.88 8.41
C LYS A 50 3.71 -22.55 9.57
N ASN A 51 4.89 -22.01 9.28
CA ASN A 51 5.88 -21.64 10.29
C ASN A 51 5.84 -20.14 10.67
N ILE A 52 4.86 -19.38 10.13
CA ILE A 52 4.71 -17.96 10.41
C ILE A 52 3.66 -17.78 11.52
N SER A 53 4.00 -17.02 12.56
CA SER A 53 3.03 -16.68 13.60
C SER A 53 2.04 -15.66 13.08
N LEU A 54 0.82 -16.07 12.83
CA LEU A 54 -0.26 -15.17 12.36
C LEU A 54 -0.74 -14.18 13.45
N ASN A 55 -0.44 -14.44 14.72
CA ASN A 55 -0.84 -13.57 15.83
C ASN A 55 -0.21 -12.17 15.76
N ASN A 56 0.93 -12.04 15.05
CA ASN A 56 1.64 -10.78 14.91
C ASN A 56 1.38 -10.12 13.54
N MET A 57 0.41 -10.65 12.78
CA MET A 57 0.06 -10.13 11.46
C MET A 57 -1.22 -9.32 11.50
N LEU A 58 -1.25 -8.23 10.76
CA LEU A 58 -2.49 -7.54 10.42
C LEU A 58 -3.07 -8.13 9.14
N LEU A 59 -4.39 -8.21 9.11
CA LEU A 59 -5.07 -8.73 7.93
C LEU A 59 -4.79 -7.87 6.70
N THR A 60 -4.68 -8.54 5.57
CA THR A 60 -4.70 -7.93 4.24
C THR A 60 -6.06 -8.22 3.59
N PHE A 61 -6.47 -7.33 2.69
CA PHE A 61 -7.58 -7.63 1.80
C PHE A 61 -7.04 -8.34 0.55
N GLN A 62 -7.76 -9.35 0.09
CA GLN A 62 -7.45 -10.04 -1.15
C GLN A 62 -8.57 -9.82 -2.15
N SER A 63 -8.21 -9.49 -3.38
CA SER A 63 -9.16 -9.42 -4.49
C SER A 63 -9.72 -10.81 -4.79
N GLN A 64 -10.97 -10.86 -5.26
CA GLN A 64 -11.55 -12.12 -5.75
C GLN A 64 -10.94 -12.53 -7.08
N GLU A 65 -10.62 -11.54 -7.91
CA GLU A 65 -10.09 -11.73 -9.25
C GLU A 65 -8.85 -10.85 -9.44
N SER A 66 -7.92 -11.34 -10.24
CA SER A 66 -6.80 -10.54 -10.70
C SER A 66 -7.27 -9.55 -11.76
N LEU A 67 -6.78 -8.31 -11.67
CA LEU A 67 -6.95 -7.31 -12.74
C LEU A 67 -6.03 -7.60 -13.94
N ILE A 68 -5.11 -8.55 -13.80
CA ILE A 68 -4.13 -8.93 -14.82
C ILE A 68 -4.41 -10.38 -15.19
N GLU A 69 -4.98 -10.57 -16.36
CA GLU A 69 -5.07 -11.90 -16.98
C GLU A 69 -3.73 -12.26 -17.59
N PHE A 70 -2.98 -13.14 -16.92
CA PHE A 70 -1.88 -13.86 -17.55
C PHE A 70 -2.38 -15.25 -17.95
N SER A 71 -2.60 -15.48 -19.23
CA SER A 71 -2.89 -16.76 -19.86
C SER A 71 -3.75 -17.71 -19.00
N SER A 72 -5.06 -17.58 -19.04
CA SER A 72 -6.05 -18.52 -18.46
C SER A 72 -6.03 -18.70 -16.93
N TYR A 73 -5.23 -17.98 -16.19
CA TYR A 73 -5.21 -18.01 -14.73
C TYR A 73 -5.56 -16.64 -14.16
N SER A 74 -6.60 -16.59 -13.33
CA SER A 74 -6.91 -15.44 -12.50
C SER A 74 -6.12 -15.52 -11.21
N TYR A 75 -5.31 -14.52 -10.92
CA TYR A 75 -4.57 -14.44 -9.67
C TYR A 75 -5.22 -13.44 -8.73
N SER A 76 -5.55 -13.88 -7.53
CA SER A 76 -5.88 -12.98 -6.44
C SER A 76 -4.61 -12.23 -6.00
N PHE A 77 -4.71 -10.96 -5.65
CA PHE A 77 -3.62 -10.19 -5.08
C PHE A 77 -4.03 -9.51 -3.77
N ALA A 78 -3.06 -9.35 -2.88
CA ALA A 78 -3.26 -8.62 -1.63
C ALA A 78 -3.08 -7.11 -1.87
N THR A 79 -3.96 -6.30 -1.26
CA THR A 79 -3.87 -4.85 -1.33
C THR A 79 -4.37 -4.20 -0.04
N ASP A 80 -3.77 -3.07 0.32
CA ASP A 80 -4.23 -2.23 1.40
C ASP A 80 -5.16 -1.10 0.93
N ASP A 81 -5.25 -0.84 -0.36
CA ASP A 81 -6.10 0.21 -0.95
C ASP A 81 -7.58 0.04 -0.57
N TYR A 82 -8.02 -1.21 -0.43
CA TYR A 82 -9.38 -1.56 -0.01
C TYR A 82 -9.83 -0.83 1.26
N PHE A 83 -8.91 -0.61 2.19
CA PHE A 83 -9.20 0.08 3.45
C PHE A 83 -9.45 1.58 3.27
N GLY A 84 -9.05 2.13 2.13
CA GLY A 84 -9.24 3.52 1.74
C GLY A 84 -10.52 3.80 0.94
N PHE A 85 -11.22 2.76 0.48
CA PHE A 85 -12.48 2.90 -0.29
C PHE A 85 -13.67 3.06 0.65
N LEU A 86 -14.01 4.30 1.00
CA LEU A 86 -14.96 4.60 2.08
C LEU A 86 -16.35 5.04 1.60
N ASP A 87 -16.59 5.15 0.30
CA ASP A 87 -17.91 5.44 -0.24
C ASP A 87 -18.86 4.23 -0.08
N ASP A 88 -20.16 4.46 -0.05
CA ASP A 88 -21.16 3.43 0.24
C ASP A 88 -21.14 2.24 -0.72
N ALA A 89 -20.96 2.50 -2.00
CA ALA A 89 -20.94 1.46 -3.04
C ALA A 89 -19.52 1.02 -3.43
N SER A 90 -18.47 1.46 -2.68
CA SER A 90 -17.09 1.15 -3.02
C SER A 90 -16.56 -0.10 -2.32
N GLY A 91 -15.40 -0.61 -2.80
CA GLY A 91 -14.71 -1.78 -2.27
C GLY A 91 -14.99 -3.08 -3.04
N THR A 92 -15.79 -3.03 -4.09
CA THR A 92 -16.07 -4.17 -4.97
C THR A 92 -15.32 -4.10 -6.29
N ASN A 93 -14.92 -2.92 -6.73
CA ASN A 93 -14.16 -2.72 -7.97
C ASN A 93 -12.89 -1.90 -7.69
N LEU A 94 -11.81 -2.61 -7.40
CA LEU A 94 -10.52 -2.01 -7.03
C LEU A 94 -9.93 -1.10 -8.11
N SER A 95 -10.28 -1.31 -9.38
CA SER A 95 -9.74 -0.52 -10.50
C SER A 95 -10.43 0.82 -10.71
N THR A 96 -11.68 0.97 -10.27
CA THR A 96 -12.47 2.19 -10.50
C THR A 96 -12.86 2.93 -9.22
N ASP A 97 -12.84 2.23 -8.08
CA ASP A 97 -13.15 2.82 -6.79
C ASP A 97 -12.08 3.84 -6.39
N LYS A 98 -12.49 4.90 -5.71
CA LYS A 98 -11.59 5.98 -5.29
C LYS A 98 -11.26 5.88 -3.82
N MET A 99 -9.98 5.93 -3.50
CA MET A 99 -9.51 6.08 -2.13
C MET A 99 -9.90 7.45 -1.59
N ARG A 100 -10.47 7.49 -0.40
CA ARG A 100 -10.84 8.71 0.32
C ARG A 100 -9.81 9.13 1.35
N ILE A 101 -8.93 8.23 1.73
CA ILE A 101 -7.83 8.45 2.68
C ILE A 101 -6.56 7.82 2.14
N GLY A 102 -5.41 8.34 2.56
CA GLY A 102 -4.13 7.67 2.34
C GLY A 102 -4.00 6.46 3.26
N VAL A 103 -3.54 5.33 2.72
CA VAL A 103 -3.28 4.12 3.49
C VAL A 103 -1.80 3.79 3.41
N GLY A 104 -1.17 3.50 4.53
CA GLY A 104 0.21 3.06 4.60
C GLY A 104 0.38 1.92 5.58
N ARG A 105 1.41 1.11 5.38
CA ARG A 105 1.73 -0.01 6.27
C ARG A 105 3.17 0.08 6.74
N PHE A 106 3.37 -0.14 8.05
CA PHE A 106 4.67 -0.47 8.60
C PHE A 106 4.76 -1.98 8.78
N PRO A 107 5.48 -2.69 7.89
CA PRO A 107 5.53 -4.16 7.89
C PRO A 107 6.48 -4.67 8.99
N VAL A 108 6.04 -4.58 10.24
CA VAL A 108 6.81 -4.99 11.43
C VAL A 108 6.14 -6.18 12.10
N ARG A 109 6.94 -7.13 12.60
CA ARG A 109 6.49 -8.37 13.24
C ARG A 109 6.85 -8.45 14.71
N THR A 110 7.82 -7.66 15.14
CA THR A 110 8.37 -7.67 16.50
C THR A 110 8.39 -6.27 17.10
N VAL A 111 8.43 -6.20 18.43
CA VAL A 111 8.57 -4.92 19.15
C VAL A 111 9.87 -4.21 18.74
N THR A 112 10.94 -4.97 18.51
CA THR A 112 12.23 -4.40 18.08
C THR A 112 12.10 -3.73 16.72
N GLU A 113 11.52 -4.40 15.72
CA GLU A 113 11.28 -3.81 14.39
C GLU A 113 10.35 -2.60 14.47
N ALA A 114 9.31 -2.67 15.30
CA ALA A 114 8.39 -1.55 15.52
C ALA A 114 9.13 -0.33 16.08
N THR A 115 9.99 -0.52 17.09
CA THR A 115 10.81 0.55 17.66
C THR A 115 11.74 1.14 16.60
N GLN A 116 12.45 0.31 15.87
CA GLN A 116 13.36 0.76 14.79
C GLN A 116 12.61 1.55 13.71
N MET A 117 11.40 1.14 13.34
CA MET A 117 10.59 1.84 12.36
C MET A 117 10.17 3.22 12.87
N VAL A 118 9.72 3.31 14.13
CA VAL A 118 9.37 4.59 14.77
C VAL A 118 10.58 5.50 14.88
N ASP A 119 11.72 4.99 15.34
CA ASP A 119 12.97 5.75 15.46
C ASP A 119 13.43 6.26 14.10
N LYS A 120 13.33 5.44 13.05
CA LYS A 120 13.64 5.85 11.68
C LYS A 120 12.78 7.02 11.23
N VAL A 121 11.46 6.96 11.45
CA VAL A 121 10.55 8.05 11.08
C VAL A 121 10.85 9.32 11.87
N ILE A 122 11.05 9.22 13.18
CA ILE A 122 11.42 10.36 14.05
C ILE A 122 12.74 10.98 13.58
N SER A 123 13.73 10.15 13.33
CA SER A 123 15.05 10.60 12.84
C SER A 123 14.94 11.29 11.47
N TYR A 124 14.11 10.77 10.57
CA TYR A 124 13.85 11.40 9.28
C TYR A 124 13.17 12.77 9.43
N MET A 125 12.16 12.86 10.30
CA MET A 125 11.40 14.11 10.50
C MET A 125 12.23 15.18 11.19
N ASN A 126 13.02 14.81 12.19
CA ASN A 126 13.82 15.75 13.01
C ASN A 126 15.25 15.90 12.50
N GLY A 127 15.69 15.07 11.58
CA GLY A 127 17.03 15.10 11.01
C GLY A 127 17.29 16.35 10.18
N ALA A 128 18.57 16.67 10.01
CA ALA A 128 18.98 17.80 9.18
C ALA A 128 18.33 17.74 7.79
N SER A 129 17.93 18.90 7.29
CA SER A 129 17.53 19.05 5.90
C SER A 129 18.74 18.84 5.00
N GLY A 130 18.54 18.21 3.86
CA GLY A 130 19.59 17.99 2.85
C GLY A 130 18.96 17.66 1.50
N SER A 131 19.70 17.86 0.43
CA SER A 131 19.24 17.57 -0.94
C SER A 131 18.75 16.13 -1.11
N TRP A 132 19.29 15.20 -0.34
CA TRP A 132 18.88 13.79 -0.36
C TRP A 132 17.40 13.56 -0.04
N LYS A 133 16.75 14.48 0.70
CA LYS A 133 15.31 14.42 0.99
C LYS A 133 14.45 14.77 -0.22
N ASN A 134 15.04 15.40 -1.22
CA ASN A 134 14.38 15.78 -2.47
C ASN A 134 14.78 14.85 -3.62
N ASN A 135 15.53 13.77 -3.36
CA ASN A 135 15.85 12.79 -4.38
C ASN A 135 14.69 11.83 -4.62
N MET A 136 14.33 11.67 -5.87
CA MET A 136 13.41 10.64 -6.34
C MET A 136 14.18 9.68 -7.26
N THR A 137 14.25 8.43 -6.87
CA THR A 137 14.94 7.40 -7.64
C THR A 137 13.93 6.51 -8.34
N PHE A 138 14.09 6.38 -9.65
CA PHE A 138 13.33 5.43 -10.46
C PHE A 138 14.13 4.16 -10.65
N VAL A 139 13.45 3.04 -10.53
CA VAL A 139 14.05 1.70 -10.73
C VAL A 139 13.20 0.98 -11.77
N ALA A 140 13.83 0.54 -12.83
CA ALA A 140 13.19 -0.23 -13.89
C ALA A 140 14.13 -1.30 -14.42
N ASP A 141 13.58 -2.30 -15.09
CA ASP A 141 14.38 -3.30 -15.81
C ASP A 141 15.15 -2.63 -16.95
N ASP A 142 16.36 -3.10 -17.19
CA ASP A 142 17.28 -2.55 -18.20
C ASP A 142 16.94 -2.90 -19.66
N GLY A 143 15.90 -3.70 -19.86
CA GLY A 143 15.44 -4.09 -21.19
C GLY A 143 16.44 -4.98 -21.92
N SER A 144 16.28 -6.28 -21.82
CA SER A 144 16.98 -7.18 -22.74
C SER A 144 16.45 -6.96 -24.18
N ASN A 145 17.32 -6.94 -25.18
CA ASN A 145 16.97 -6.73 -26.60
C ASN A 145 15.97 -7.75 -27.17
N ALA A 146 15.51 -8.70 -26.38
CA ALA A 146 14.59 -9.76 -26.78
C ALA A 146 13.13 -9.52 -26.28
N ASP A 147 12.89 -8.58 -25.38
CA ASP A 147 11.57 -8.39 -24.80
C ASP A 147 11.15 -6.92 -24.77
N SER A 148 10.14 -6.60 -25.59
CA SER A 148 9.58 -5.25 -25.70
C SER A 148 8.91 -4.73 -24.41
N TYR A 149 8.64 -5.59 -23.43
CA TYR A 149 8.03 -5.19 -22.18
C TYR A 149 9.03 -4.55 -21.22
N THR A 150 10.24 -5.10 -21.12
CA THR A 150 11.30 -4.58 -20.22
C THR A 150 11.79 -3.21 -20.67
N THR A 151 11.95 -2.98 -21.98
CA THR A 151 12.26 -1.66 -22.54
C THR A 151 11.18 -0.62 -22.20
N ARG A 152 9.92 -1.04 -22.19
CA ARG A 152 8.79 -0.17 -21.87
C ARG A 152 8.81 0.34 -20.42
N HIS A 153 9.27 -0.48 -19.48
CA HIS A 153 9.38 -0.05 -18.08
C HIS A 153 10.41 1.08 -17.92
N ALA A 154 11.56 0.97 -18.56
CA ALA A 154 12.60 2.01 -18.55
C ALA A 154 12.10 3.30 -19.23
N GLU A 155 11.42 3.19 -20.37
CA GLU A 155 10.83 4.34 -21.07
C GLU A 155 9.78 5.06 -20.21
N GLN A 156 8.93 4.32 -19.51
CA GLN A 156 7.92 4.90 -18.61
C GLN A 156 8.56 5.59 -17.42
N ALA A 157 9.60 5.00 -16.84
CA ALA A 157 10.35 5.62 -15.75
C ALA A 157 11.00 6.93 -16.21
N GLU A 158 11.62 6.95 -17.39
CA GLU A 158 12.23 8.14 -17.99
C GLU A 158 11.20 9.25 -18.24
N VAL A 159 10.03 8.93 -18.78
CA VAL A 159 8.95 9.90 -19.01
C VAL A 159 8.49 10.54 -17.69
N LEU A 160 8.37 9.76 -16.62
CA LEU A 160 8.02 10.26 -15.29
C LEU A 160 9.12 11.14 -14.71
N ALA A 161 10.38 10.75 -14.84
CA ALA A 161 11.51 11.54 -14.41
C ALA A 161 11.56 12.91 -15.09
N GLN A 162 11.43 12.95 -16.43
CA GLN A 162 11.39 14.18 -17.20
C GLN A 162 10.20 15.08 -16.85
N TYR A 163 9.03 14.48 -16.57
CA TYR A 163 7.88 15.24 -16.10
C TYR A 163 8.15 15.93 -14.75
N ILE A 164 8.78 15.22 -13.83
CA ILE A 164 9.13 15.77 -12.50
C ILE A 164 10.19 16.87 -12.62
N GLU A 165 11.24 16.65 -13.39
CA GLU A 165 12.28 17.66 -13.62
C GLU A 165 11.72 18.96 -14.20
N THR A 166 10.75 18.82 -15.11
CA THR A 166 10.12 19.97 -15.76
C THR A 166 9.17 20.74 -14.81
N ASN A 167 8.37 20.00 -14.01
CA ASN A 167 7.28 20.59 -13.24
C ASN A 167 7.61 20.80 -11.75
N CYS A 168 8.65 20.13 -11.25
CA CYS A 168 9.06 20.15 -9.85
C CYS A 168 10.59 20.32 -9.73
N PRO A 169 11.18 21.44 -10.14
CA PRO A 169 12.63 21.61 -10.26
C PRO A 169 13.39 21.52 -8.92
N ALA A 170 12.68 21.48 -7.79
CA ALA A 170 13.27 21.25 -6.47
C ALA A 170 13.51 19.75 -6.17
N ILE A 171 12.99 18.85 -7.00
CA ILE A 171 13.18 17.41 -6.88
C ILE A 171 14.28 16.99 -7.84
N LEU A 172 15.25 16.25 -7.33
CA LEU A 172 16.31 15.64 -8.13
C LEU A 172 15.88 14.22 -8.51
N THR A 173 16.04 13.86 -9.77
CA THR A 173 15.73 12.51 -10.27
C THR A 173 17.02 11.73 -10.53
N ASN A 174 17.00 10.41 -10.23
CA ASN A 174 18.09 9.45 -10.49
C ASN A 174 17.51 8.16 -11.06
#